data_8d79020b2f85db54624cbabc2ed024f0
#
_entry.id   8d79020b2f85db54624cbabc2ed024f0
#
_cell.length_a   1.000
_cell.length_b   1.000
_cell.length_c   1.000
_cell.angle_alpha   90.00
_cell.angle_beta   90.00
_cell.angle_gamma   90.00
#
_symmetry.space_group_name_H-M   'P 1'
#
loop_
_entity.id
_entity.type
_entity.pdbx_description
1 polymer ?
#
loop_
_entity_poly.entity_id
_entity_poly.type
_entity_poly.pdbx_seq_one_letter_code
_entity_poly.pdbx_strand_id
1 'polypeptide(L)'
;MDSLSHGLVADVLERLHREAEAADAPLLQAYAHEAADVESTISGFVAAETTDLAGLYHGLAGNFLSVSRDFGRFLYMCARSCKAGRIVEFGSSMGVSAIYMAAALRDMRGGRLIGTDLEPGKVERARANVAAAGLDDLVEFRLGDARETLKPGVGGCIDMVMLDGAFTLYLPILKLLEPHLKPGAVIVGENAFKQGSGYLDYVRDPRNGYRSLPLPFDPGRGNELTIRTM
;
A
#
# COMPACT_ATOMS: atom_id res chain seq x y z
N MET A 1 -19.22 -6.85 -16.45
CA MET A 1 -17.95 -6.13 -16.73
C MET A 1 -17.40 -5.72 -15.37
N ASP A 2 -16.09 -5.74 -15.21
CA ASP A 2 -15.44 -5.27 -13.98
C ASP A 2 -15.19 -3.76 -14.03
N SER A 3 -15.08 -3.14 -12.85
CA SER A 3 -14.90 -1.69 -12.71
C SER A 3 -13.57 -1.17 -13.26
N LEU A 4 -12.56 -2.04 -13.46
CA LEU A 4 -11.26 -1.62 -13.99
C LEU A 4 -11.25 -1.43 -15.50
N SER A 5 -12.20 -2.04 -16.23
CA SER A 5 -12.20 -2.08 -17.68
C SER A 5 -12.93 -0.90 -18.31
N HIS A 6 -13.84 -0.25 -17.60
CA HIS A 6 -14.70 0.81 -18.16
C HIS A 6 -15.22 1.79 -17.10
N GLY A 7 -15.53 3.02 -17.54
CA GLY A 7 -16.18 4.05 -16.75
C GLY A 7 -15.24 4.80 -15.82
N LEU A 8 -15.78 5.44 -14.79
CA LEU A 8 -15.08 6.40 -13.95
C LEU A 8 -13.77 5.85 -13.34
N VAL A 9 -13.77 4.60 -12.91
CA VAL A 9 -12.57 3.96 -12.31
C VAL A 9 -11.46 3.88 -13.33
N ALA A 10 -11.75 3.37 -14.54
CA ALA A 10 -10.76 3.23 -15.61
C ALA A 10 -10.19 4.60 -16.02
N ASP A 11 -11.07 5.59 -16.21
CA ASP A 11 -10.69 6.95 -16.64
C ASP A 11 -9.83 7.65 -15.58
N VAL A 12 -10.19 7.52 -14.30
CA VAL A 12 -9.43 8.10 -13.18
C VAL A 12 -8.07 7.43 -13.04
N LEU A 13 -7.99 6.09 -13.09
CA LEU A 13 -6.71 5.37 -13.02
C LEU A 13 -5.79 5.76 -14.18
N GLU A 14 -6.32 5.87 -15.40
CA GLU A 14 -5.52 6.28 -16.58
C GLU A 14 -4.94 7.69 -16.40
N ARG A 15 -5.75 8.62 -15.88
CA ARG A 15 -5.29 9.97 -15.55
C ARG A 15 -4.22 9.96 -14.46
N LEU A 16 -4.45 9.24 -13.36
CA LEU A 16 -3.54 9.20 -12.20
C LEU A 16 -2.18 8.57 -12.56
N HIS A 17 -2.17 7.51 -13.37
CA HIS A 17 -0.90 6.92 -13.80
C HIS A 17 -0.08 7.89 -14.67
N ARG A 18 -0.72 8.67 -15.56
CA ARG A 18 -0.01 9.70 -16.33
C ARG A 18 0.52 10.84 -15.46
N GLU A 19 -0.27 11.28 -14.47
CA GLU A 19 0.16 12.28 -13.50
C GLU A 19 1.33 11.79 -12.64
N ALA A 20 1.28 10.52 -12.20
CA ALA A 20 2.34 9.87 -11.43
C ALA A 20 3.65 9.76 -12.24
N GLU A 21 3.57 9.29 -13.47
CA GLU A 21 4.73 9.20 -14.37
C GLU A 21 5.42 10.57 -14.53
N ALA A 22 4.65 11.65 -14.67
CA ALA A 22 5.18 12.99 -14.82
C ALA A 22 5.77 13.55 -13.51
N ALA A 23 5.08 13.33 -12.37
CA ALA A 23 5.49 13.86 -11.07
C ALA A 23 6.71 13.13 -10.50
N ASP A 24 6.81 11.81 -10.72
CA ASP A 24 7.87 10.97 -10.14
C ASP A 24 9.12 10.89 -11.02
N ALA A 25 9.04 11.25 -12.31
CA ALA A 25 10.17 11.16 -13.23
C ALA A 25 11.45 11.88 -12.75
N PRO A 26 11.41 13.12 -12.20
CA PRO A 26 12.61 13.78 -11.70
C PRO A 26 13.25 13.05 -10.53
N LEU A 27 12.43 12.53 -9.61
CA LEU A 27 12.89 11.77 -8.44
C LEU A 27 13.55 10.47 -8.87
N LEU A 28 12.93 9.72 -9.78
CA LEU A 28 13.46 8.45 -10.29
C LEU A 28 14.76 8.66 -11.06
N GLN A 29 14.89 9.75 -11.82
CA GLN A 29 16.14 10.12 -12.51
C GLN A 29 17.25 10.46 -11.50
N ALA A 30 16.95 11.21 -10.44
CA ALA A 30 17.93 11.50 -9.39
C ALA A 30 18.45 10.22 -8.75
N TYR A 31 17.57 9.30 -8.37
CA TYR A 31 17.98 8.01 -7.80
C TYR A 31 18.80 7.16 -8.77
N ALA A 32 18.46 7.15 -10.04
CA ALA A 32 19.23 6.41 -11.05
C ALA A 32 20.64 6.96 -11.24
N HIS A 33 20.85 8.26 -10.99
CA HIS A 33 22.18 8.91 -11.08
C HIS A 33 23.00 8.80 -9.80
N GLU A 34 22.36 8.83 -8.63
CA GLU A 34 23.03 8.86 -7.33
C GLU A 34 23.33 7.48 -6.76
N ALA A 35 22.54 6.48 -7.15
CA ALA A 35 22.69 5.14 -6.59
C ALA A 35 23.85 4.38 -7.21
N ALA A 36 24.91 4.16 -6.41
CA ALA A 36 25.95 3.19 -6.76
C ALA A 36 25.38 1.75 -6.85
N ASP A 37 24.34 1.48 -6.04
CA ASP A 37 23.55 0.25 -6.05
C ASP A 37 22.19 0.46 -5.34
N VAL A 38 21.25 -0.46 -5.57
CA VAL A 38 19.91 -0.45 -4.98
C VAL A 38 19.97 -0.59 -3.45
N GLU A 39 20.92 -1.35 -2.93
CA GLU A 39 21.06 -1.62 -1.49
C GLU A 39 21.44 -0.34 -0.72
N SER A 40 22.34 0.46 -1.29
CA SER A 40 22.73 1.77 -0.74
C SER A 40 21.54 2.73 -0.69
N THR A 41 20.74 2.79 -1.74
CA THR A 41 19.53 3.63 -1.79
C THR A 41 18.53 3.25 -0.71
N ILE A 42 18.24 1.95 -0.57
CA ILE A 42 17.31 1.45 0.46
C ILE A 42 17.85 1.78 1.87
N SER A 43 19.14 1.57 2.11
CA SER A 43 19.75 1.86 3.39
C SER A 43 19.68 3.35 3.74
N GLY A 44 19.83 4.23 2.74
CA GLY A 44 19.66 5.67 2.88
C GLY A 44 18.22 6.04 3.29
N PHE A 45 17.22 5.45 2.65
CA PHE A 45 15.82 5.65 3.03
C PHE A 45 15.52 5.17 4.46
N VAL A 46 15.98 3.98 4.83
CA VAL A 46 15.80 3.43 6.19
C VAL A 46 16.44 4.34 7.24
N ALA A 47 17.63 4.88 6.97
CA ALA A 47 18.28 5.83 7.86
C ALA A 47 17.48 7.15 7.98
N ALA A 48 16.98 7.67 6.87
CA ALA A 48 16.17 8.89 6.85
C ALA A 48 14.84 8.70 7.60
N GLU A 49 14.11 7.59 7.38
CA GLU A 49 12.89 7.24 8.12
C GLU A 49 13.13 7.14 9.62
N THR A 50 14.28 6.60 10.03
CA THR A 50 14.63 6.46 11.45
C THR A 50 14.95 7.81 12.08
N THR A 51 15.51 8.74 11.31
CA THR A 51 15.94 10.04 11.79
C THR A 51 14.80 11.05 11.86
N ASP A 52 14.06 11.20 10.78
CA ASP A 52 12.92 12.14 10.65
C ASP A 52 11.89 11.61 9.64
N LEU A 53 11.03 10.73 10.10
CA LEU A 53 9.97 10.14 9.29
C LEU A 53 9.05 11.20 8.68
N ALA A 54 8.62 12.18 9.47
CA ALA A 54 7.67 13.19 9.02
C ALA A 54 8.29 14.14 7.99
N GLY A 55 9.51 14.61 8.24
CA GLY A 55 10.23 15.48 7.32
C GLY A 55 10.55 14.80 6.00
N LEU A 56 10.94 13.52 6.02
CA LEU A 56 11.18 12.74 4.80
C LEU A 56 9.92 12.69 3.91
N TYR A 57 8.78 12.26 4.47
CA TYR A 57 7.55 12.12 3.68
C TYR A 57 6.92 13.45 3.32
N HIS A 58 7.12 14.51 4.12
CA HIS A 58 6.76 15.87 3.74
C HIS A 58 7.57 16.35 2.52
N GLY A 59 8.86 16.03 2.45
CA GLY A 59 9.70 16.30 1.27
C GLY A 59 9.22 15.60 0.00
N LEU A 60 8.47 14.50 0.14
CA LEU A 60 7.88 13.71 -0.94
C LEU A 60 6.39 13.99 -1.18
N ALA A 61 5.84 15.08 -0.61
CA ALA A 61 4.42 15.41 -0.70
C ALA A 61 3.91 15.56 -2.15
N GLY A 62 4.78 16.03 -3.07
CA GLY A 62 4.46 16.18 -4.49
C GLY A 62 4.55 14.92 -5.32
N ASN A 63 5.15 13.85 -4.80
CA ASN A 63 5.38 12.61 -5.52
C ASN A 63 4.27 11.60 -5.25
N PHE A 64 3.87 10.87 -6.28
CA PHE A 64 2.88 9.80 -6.15
C PHE A 64 3.46 8.57 -5.49
N LEU A 65 4.65 8.15 -5.92
CA LEU A 65 5.28 6.89 -5.50
C LEU A 65 4.30 5.72 -5.64
N SER A 66 3.52 5.73 -6.71
CA SER A 66 2.41 4.80 -6.86
C SER A 66 2.84 3.43 -7.38
N VAL A 67 2.01 2.44 -7.08
CA VAL A 67 2.12 1.10 -7.66
C VAL A 67 2.02 1.14 -9.19
N SER A 68 2.66 0.18 -9.87
CA SER A 68 2.51 -0.01 -11.30
C SER A 68 1.08 -0.46 -11.68
N ARG A 69 0.70 -0.32 -12.96
CA ARG A 69 -0.61 -0.77 -13.46
C ARG A 69 -0.83 -2.27 -13.21
N ASP A 70 0.20 -3.08 -13.42
CA ASP A 70 0.11 -4.53 -13.24
C ASP A 70 0.04 -4.90 -11.76
N PHE A 71 0.77 -4.20 -10.90
CA PHE A 71 0.66 -4.40 -9.46
C PHE A 71 -0.72 -3.97 -8.92
N GLY A 72 -1.27 -2.87 -9.41
CA GLY A 72 -2.64 -2.45 -9.10
C GLY A 72 -3.69 -3.50 -9.49
N ARG A 73 -3.59 -4.08 -10.70
CA ARG A 73 -4.43 -5.20 -11.14
C ARG A 73 -4.26 -6.43 -10.25
N PHE A 74 -3.03 -6.72 -9.83
CA PHE A 74 -2.76 -7.81 -8.90
C PHE A 74 -3.44 -7.57 -7.54
N LEU A 75 -3.41 -6.36 -6.98
CA LEU A 75 -4.12 -6.01 -5.75
C LEU A 75 -5.64 -6.23 -5.90
N TYR A 76 -6.22 -5.78 -7.02
CA TYR A 76 -7.62 -6.04 -7.33
C TYR A 76 -7.92 -7.54 -7.35
N MET A 77 -7.08 -8.36 -8.02
CA MET A 77 -7.25 -9.81 -8.09
C MET A 77 -7.11 -10.47 -6.72
N CYS A 78 -6.17 -10.04 -5.88
CA CYS A 78 -6.02 -10.53 -4.51
C CYS A 78 -7.29 -10.26 -3.69
N ALA A 79 -7.79 -9.03 -3.70
CA ALA A 79 -9.01 -8.65 -2.99
C ALA A 79 -10.22 -9.49 -3.44
N ARG A 80 -10.37 -9.73 -4.76
CA ARG A 80 -11.42 -10.59 -5.32
C ARG A 80 -11.26 -12.05 -4.90
N SER A 81 -10.04 -12.58 -4.93
CA SER A 81 -9.73 -13.98 -4.64
C SER A 81 -9.98 -14.34 -3.18
N CYS A 82 -9.59 -13.46 -2.24
CA CYS A 82 -9.86 -13.67 -0.81
C CYS A 82 -11.27 -13.20 -0.39
N LYS A 83 -12.09 -12.73 -1.33
CA LYS A 83 -13.45 -12.20 -1.07
C LYS A 83 -13.43 -11.14 0.04
N ALA A 84 -12.50 -10.20 -0.07
CA ALA A 84 -12.28 -9.19 0.95
C ALA A 84 -13.55 -8.39 1.25
N GLY A 85 -13.96 -8.37 2.51
CA GLY A 85 -14.97 -7.46 3.03
C GLY A 85 -14.33 -6.29 3.78
N ARG A 86 -13.08 -6.45 4.24
CA ARG A 86 -12.33 -5.41 4.91
C ARG A 86 -10.86 -5.42 4.50
N ILE A 87 -10.40 -4.27 4.01
CA ILE A 87 -9.03 -4.05 3.57
C ILE A 87 -8.42 -2.93 4.42
N VAL A 88 -7.16 -3.09 4.83
CA VAL A 88 -6.37 -2.04 5.46
C VAL A 88 -5.17 -1.74 4.59
N GLU A 89 -4.91 -0.45 4.33
CA GLU A 89 -3.77 0.02 3.56
C GLU A 89 -2.89 0.93 4.41
N PHE A 90 -1.64 0.63 4.49
CA PHE A 90 -0.61 1.46 5.10
C PHE A 90 0.21 2.14 4.02
N GLY A 91 0.07 3.48 3.90
CA GLY A 91 0.69 4.27 2.84
C GLY A 91 -0.21 4.39 1.61
N SER A 92 -1.26 5.18 1.69
CA SER A 92 -2.21 5.35 0.57
C SER A 92 -1.77 6.36 -0.47
N SER A 93 -0.80 7.22 -0.14
CA SER A 93 -0.35 8.31 -1.00
C SER A 93 -1.54 9.07 -1.62
N MET A 94 -1.59 9.23 -2.93
CA MET A 94 -2.68 9.91 -3.64
C MET A 94 -3.83 8.96 -4.06
N GLY A 95 -3.88 7.73 -3.50
CA GLY A 95 -5.02 6.81 -3.56
C GLY A 95 -5.07 5.89 -4.78
N VAL A 96 -3.98 5.72 -5.53
CA VAL A 96 -3.98 4.86 -6.73
C VAL A 96 -4.27 3.40 -6.38
N SER A 97 -3.52 2.80 -5.46
CA SER A 97 -3.72 1.44 -4.95
C SER A 97 -5.08 1.27 -4.28
N ALA A 98 -5.50 2.29 -3.49
CA ALA A 98 -6.82 2.31 -2.87
C ALA A 98 -7.96 2.20 -3.90
N ILE A 99 -7.86 2.86 -5.06
CA ILE A 99 -8.85 2.78 -6.13
C ILE A 99 -8.93 1.36 -6.71
N TYR A 100 -7.81 0.68 -6.96
CA TYR A 100 -7.82 -0.71 -7.42
C TYR A 100 -8.51 -1.65 -6.42
N MET A 101 -8.17 -1.53 -5.14
CA MET A 101 -8.76 -2.37 -4.09
C MET A 101 -10.24 -2.02 -3.84
N ALA A 102 -10.61 -0.75 -3.85
CA ALA A 102 -12.00 -0.32 -3.71
C ALA A 102 -12.86 -0.71 -4.92
N ALA A 103 -12.30 -0.72 -6.13
CA ALA A 103 -12.97 -1.28 -7.32
C ALA A 103 -13.31 -2.77 -7.13
N ALA A 104 -12.39 -3.54 -6.53
CA ALA A 104 -12.68 -4.94 -6.18
C ALA A 104 -13.84 -5.06 -5.18
N LEU A 105 -13.89 -4.21 -4.15
CA LEU A 105 -14.99 -4.15 -3.20
C LEU A 105 -16.31 -3.79 -3.89
N ARG A 106 -16.30 -2.81 -4.79
CA ARG A 106 -17.48 -2.41 -5.59
C ARG A 106 -18.01 -3.59 -6.41
N ASP A 107 -17.14 -4.32 -7.09
CA ASP A 107 -17.50 -5.46 -7.91
C ASP A 107 -17.96 -6.69 -7.10
N MET A 108 -17.63 -6.73 -5.80
CA MET A 108 -18.14 -7.72 -4.83
C MET A 108 -19.38 -7.23 -4.07
N ARG A 109 -19.90 -6.04 -4.44
CA ARG A 109 -21.12 -5.43 -3.89
C ARG A 109 -20.99 -4.93 -2.45
N GLY A 110 -19.80 -4.56 -2.03
CA GLY A 110 -19.59 -3.89 -0.75
C GLY A 110 -18.32 -4.31 -0.02
N GLY A 111 -18.10 -3.66 1.10
CA GLY A 111 -16.94 -3.80 1.95
C GLY A 111 -16.42 -2.44 2.41
N ARG A 112 -15.27 -2.44 3.08
CA ARG A 112 -14.63 -1.23 3.58
C ARG A 112 -13.13 -1.29 3.36
N LEU A 113 -12.55 -0.23 2.82
CA LEU A 113 -11.12 0.01 2.80
C LEU A 113 -10.79 1.12 3.80
N ILE A 114 -9.80 0.90 4.64
CA ILE A 114 -9.23 1.91 5.53
C ILE A 114 -7.80 2.16 5.07
N GLY A 115 -7.56 3.33 4.50
CA GLY A 115 -6.26 3.79 4.08
C GLY A 115 -5.65 4.73 5.12
N THR A 116 -4.32 4.75 5.23
CA THR A 116 -3.59 5.65 6.13
C THR A 116 -2.50 6.38 5.35
N ASP A 117 -2.30 7.65 5.67
CA ASP A 117 -1.15 8.41 5.18
C ASP A 117 -0.76 9.51 6.17
N LEU A 118 0.52 9.83 6.21
CA LEU A 118 1.08 10.83 7.11
C LEU A 118 0.93 12.25 6.53
N GLU A 119 0.92 12.40 5.20
CA GLU A 119 0.97 13.69 4.52
C GLU A 119 -0.45 14.23 4.24
N PRO A 120 -0.83 15.40 4.81
CA PRO A 120 -2.19 15.94 4.66
C PRO A 120 -2.60 16.18 3.22
N GLY A 121 -1.68 16.73 2.39
CA GLY A 121 -1.97 17.02 0.98
C GLY A 121 -2.25 15.76 0.16
N LYS A 122 -1.56 14.66 0.47
CA LYS A 122 -1.81 13.36 -0.16
C LYS A 122 -3.18 12.80 0.23
N VAL A 123 -3.54 12.86 1.52
CA VAL A 123 -4.87 12.40 1.99
C VAL A 123 -6.00 13.18 1.35
N GLU A 124 -5.87 14.50 1.24
CA GLU A 124 -6.87 15.34 0.54
C GLU A 124 -7.00 14.93 -0.93
N ARG A 125 -5.87 14.75 -1.60
CA ARG A 125 -5.83 14.32 -3.00
C ARG A 125 -6.41 12.91 -3.18
N ALA A 126 -6.09 11.95 -2.28
CA ALA A 126 -6.62 10.60 -2.30
C ALA A 126 -8.15 10.60 -2.18
N ARG A 127 -8.71 11.39 -1.26
CA ARG A 127 -10.17 11.55 -1.12
C ARG A 127 -10.81 12.07 -2.41
N ALA A 128 -10.24 13.11 -3.02
CA ALA A 128 -10.73 13.65 -4.27
C ALA A 128 -10.67 12.62 -5.42
N ASN A 129 -9.57 11.86 -5.52
CA ASN A 129 -9.39 10.86 -6.56
C ASN A 129 -10.36 9.67 -6.40
N VAL A 130 -10.54 9.18 -5.17
CA VAL A 130 -11.51 8.11 -4.87
C VAL A 130 -12.95 8.56 -5.14
N ALA A 131 -13.30 9.81 -4.79
CA ALA A 131 -14.61 10.39 -5.10
C ALA A 131 -14.83 10.54 -6.61
N ALA A 132 -13.81 10.98 -7.36
CA ALA A 132 -13.88 11.05 -8.83
C ALA A 132 -14.09 9.67 -9.47
N ALA A 133 -13.58 8.60 -8.84
CA ALA A 133 -13.80 7.22 -9.27
C ALA A 133 -15.17 6.65 -8.83
N GLY A 134 -15.96 7.40 -8.04
CA GLY A 134 -17.26 6.96 -7.51
C GLY A 134 -17.15 5.86 -6.46
N LEU A 135 -16.08 5.88 -5.63
CA LEU A 135 -15.76 4.83 -4.64
C LEU A 135 -15.67 5.36 -3.20
N ASP A 136 -16.03 6.63 -2.96
CA ASP A 136 -15.89 7.31 -1.66
C ASP A 136 -16.74 6.70 -0.54
N ASP A 137 -17.83 6.04 -0.86
CA ASP A 137 -18.66 5.28 0.06
C ASP A 137 -17.97 4.03 0.62
N LEU A 138 -16.92 3.52 -0.04
CA LEU A 138 -16.19 2.31 0.34
C LEU A 138 -14.87 2.59 1.06
N VAL A 139 -14.36 3.84 1.01
CA VAL A 139 -13.01 4.16 1.48
C VAL A 139 -13.04 5.18 2.61
N GLU A 140 -12.26 4.93 3.64
CA GLU A 140 -11.95 5.86 4.73
C GLU A 140 -10.45 6.14 4.75
N PHE A 141 -10.04 7.41 4.66
CA PHE A 141 -8.64 7.77 4.85
C PHE A 141 -8.43 8.41 6.22
N ARG A 142 -7.45 7.87 6.96
CA ARG A 142 -7.00 8.33 8.25
C ARG A 142 -5.68 9.07 8.11
N LEU A 143 -5.71 10.36 8.38
CA LEU A 143 -4.52 11.23 8.37
C LEU A 143 -3.73 11.08 9.66
N GLY A 144 -2.43 10.89 9.54
CA GLY A 144 -1.48 10.85 10.65
C GLY A 144 -0.69 9.54 10.73
N ASP A 145 0.10 9.42 11.78
CA ASP A 145 0.90 8.22 12.01
C ASP A 145 0.00 6.99 12.14
N ALA A 146 0.22 6.02 11.26
CA ALA A 146 -0.57 4.78 11.24
C ALA A 146 -0.50 3.99 12.54
N ARG A 147 0.61 4.10 13.29
CA ARG A 147 0.75 3.48 14.63
C ARG A 147 -0.27 4.04 15.61
N GLU A 148 -0.71 5.28 15.42
CA GLU A 148 -1.72 5.93 16.26
C GLU A 148 -3.13 5.83 15.63
N THR A 149 -3.25 6.06 14.32
CA THR A 149 -4.56 6.11 13.66
C THR A 149 -5.22 4.73 13.51
N LEU A 150 -4.46 3.64 13.58
CA LEU A 150 -4.99 2.27 13.57
C LEU A 150 -5.25 1.68 14.96
N LYS A 151 -4.70 2.27 16.04
CA LYS A 151 -4.94 1.81 17.44
C LYS A 151 -6.42 1.73 17.85
N PRO A 152 -7.30 2.66 17.47
CA PRO A 152 -8.72 2.55 17.81
C PRO A 152 -9.42 1.36 17.16
N GLY A 153 -8.69 0.60 16.33
CA GLY A 153 -9.21 -0.54 15.60
C GLY A 153 -9.72 -0.17 14.21
N VAL A 154 -10.04 -1.20 13.45
CA VAL A 154 -10.46 -1.11 12.05
C VAL A 154 -11.91 -1.55 11.84
N GLY A 155 -12.68 -1.67 12.91
CA GLY A 155 -14.12 -1.95 12.87
C GLY A 155 -14.48 -3.40 12.51
N GLY A 156 -13.56 -4.36 12.71
CA GLY A 156 -13.83 -5.79 12.49
C GLY A 156 -12.60 -6.56 11.99
N CYS A 157 -12.84 -7.80 11.57
CA CYS A 157 -11.77 -8.66 11.08
C CYS A 157 -11.29 -8.24 9.68
N ILE A 158 -10.00 -8.37 9.43
CA ILE A 158 -9.32 -7.97 8.20
C ILE A 158 -9.17 -9.18 7.28
N ASP A 159 -9.51 -9.02 6.02
CA ASP A 159 -9.34 -10.02 4.96
C ASP A 159 -8.08 -9.75 4.12
N MET A 160 -7.68 -8.47 3.99
CA MET A 160 -6.51 -8.10 3.22
C MET A 160 -5.80 -6.89 3.83
N VAL A 161 -4.47 -6.90 3.81
CA VAL A 161 -3.60 -5.78 4.17
C VAL A 161 -2.69 -5.45 2.99
N MET A 162 -2.54 -4.16 2.68
CA MET A 162 -1.51 -3.63 1.81
C MET A 162 -0.51 -2.83 2.64
N LEU A 163 0.77 -3.15 2.55
CA LEU A 163 1.87 -2.43 3.18
C LEU A 163 2.68 -1.75 2.08
N ASP A 164 2.58 -0.43 1.99
CA ASP A 164 3.22 0.42 0.97
C ASP A 164 3.57 1.80 1.56
N GLY A 165 4.02 1.82 2.78
CA GLY A 165 4.44 3.02 3.49
C GLY A 165 5.91 2.97 3.88
N ALA A 166 6.24 3.56 5.01
CA ALA A 166 7.59 3.57 5.55
C ALA A 166 8.12 2.14 5.81
N PHE A 167 9.25 1.80 5.25
CA PHE A 167 9.85 0.45 5.30
C PHE A 167 10.11 -0.02 6.73
N THR A 168 10.53 0.91 7.60
CA THR A 168 10.82 0.65 9.02
C THR A 168 9.58 0.29 9.83
N LEU A 169 8.38 0.56 9.30
CA LEU A 169 7.11 0.38 10.01
C LEU A 169 6.31 -0.86 9.58
N TYR A 170 6.74 -1.63 8.57
CA TYR A 170 5.96 -2.79 8.09
C TYR A 170 5.68 -3.81 9.20
N LEU A 171 6.70 -4.25 9.95
CA LEU A 171 6.49 -5.18 11.05
C LEU A 171 5.70 -4.56 12.22
N PRO A 172 6.00 -3.34 12.69
CA PRO A 172 5.18 -2.65 13.69
C PRO A 172 3.70 -2.55 13.31
N ILE A 173 3.39 -2.18 12.06
CA ILE A 173 2.01 -2.08 11.58
C ILE A 173 1.37 -3.47 11.44
N LEU A 174 2.07 -4.46 10.90
CA LEU A 174 1.56 -5.83 10.84
C LEU A 174 1.21 -6.34 12.25
N LYS A 175 2.09 -6.13 13.23
CA LYS A 175 1.86 -6.54 14.63
C LYS A 175 0.63 -5.85 15.25
N LEU A 176 0.40 -4.59 14.92
CA LEU A 176 -0.79 -3.86 15.37
C LEU A 176 -2.07 -4.44 14.76
N LEU A 177 -2.03 -4.87 13.50
CA LEU A 177 -3.17 -5.44 12.79
C LEU A 177 -3.39 -6.94 13.04
N GLU A 178 -2.34 -7.65 13.47
CA GLU A 178 -2.32 -9.11 13.62
C GLU A 178 -3.48 -9.70 14.44
N PRO A 179 -3.92 -9.09 15.57
CA PRO A 179 -5.08 -9.56 16.33
C PRO A 179 -6.41 -9.50 15.56
N HIS A 180 -6.47 -8.75 14.49
CA HIS A 180 -7.66 -8.55 13.66
C HIS A 180 -7.62 -9.34 12.34
N LEU A 181 -6.50 -10.00 12.01
CA LEU A 181 -6.37 -10.77 10.78
C LEU A 181 -7.18 -12.07 10.87
N LYS A 182 -7.98 -12.35 9.86
CA LYS A 182 -8.61 -13.66 9.72
C LYS A 182 -7.59 -14.74 9.31
N PRO A 183 -7.81 -16.00 9.67
CA PRO A 183 -7.15 -17.11 8.95
C PRO A 183 -7.42 -16.99 7.44
N GLY A 184 -6.38 -17.10 6.64
CA GLY A 184 -6.47 -16.89 5.18
C GLY A 184 -6.38 -15.42 4.74
N ALA A 185 -6.23 -14.45 5.66
CA ALA A 185 -6.02 -13.05 5.29
C ALA A 185 -4.77 -12.90 4.42
N VAL A 186 -4.89 -12.10 3.38
CA VAL A 186 -3.83 -11.80 2.41
C VAL A 186 -3.10 -10.53 2.83
N ILE A 187 -1.79 -10.57 2.90
CA ILE A 187 -0.94 -9.41 3.13
C ILE A 187 -0.04 -9.23 1.90
N VAL A 188 -0.08 -8.06 1.30
CA VAL A 188 0.79 -7.71 0.18
C VAL A 188 1.72 -6.60 0.66
N GLY A 189 3.03 -6.85 0.59
CA GLY A 189 4.05 -5.84 0.84
C GLY A 189 4.65 -5.37 -0.48
N GLU A 190 4.56 -4.08 -0.76
CA GLU A 190 5.27 -3.41 -1.84
C GLU A 190 6.57 -2.84 -1.26
N ASN A 191 7.69 -2.99 -1.97
CA ASN A 191 9.00 -2.57 -1.45
C ASN A 191 9.36 -3.16 -0.07
N ALA A 192 8.99 -4.41 0.18
CA ALA A 192 9.30 -5.11 1.42
C ALA A 192 10.77 -5.56 1.42
N PHE A 193 11.68 -4.65 1.72
CA PHE A 193 13.10 -4.91 1.74
C PHE A 193 13.57 -5.55 3.05
N LYS A 194 14.63 -6.35 2.97
CA LYS A 194 15.21 -7.03 4.13
C LYS A 194 15.75 -6.05 5.18
N GLN A 195 16.27 -4.91 4.73
CA GLN A 195 16.86 -3.87 5.56
C GLN A 195 15.83 -3.04 6.35
N GLY A 196 14.53 -3.17 6.06
CA GLY A 196 13.49 -2.31 6.64
C GLY A 196 13.22 -2.55 8.12
N SER A 197 12.32 -3.48 8.42
CA SER A 197 11.75 -3.61 9.78
C SER A 197 11.87 -5.02 10.38
N GLY A 198 12.54 -5.95 9.72
CA GLY A 198 12.48 -7.37 10.06
C GLY A 198 11.16 -8.06 9.64
N TYR A 199 10.35 -7.37 8.83
CA TYR A 199 9.08 -7.88 8.33
C TYR A 199 9.25 -9.20 7.57
N LEU A 200 10.17 -9.27 6.61
CA LEU A 200 10.40 -10.47 5.81
C LEU A 200 10.86 -11.66 6.66
N ASP A 201 11.75 -11.45 7.61
CA ASP A 201 12.20 -12.51 8.51
C ASP A 201 11.04 -13.04 9.34
N TYR A 202 10.14 -12.13 9.76
CA TYR A 202 8.96 -12.50 10.55
C TYR A 202 7.93 -13.29 9.75
N VAL A 203 7.53 -12.85 8.56
CA VAL A 203 6.46 -13.50 7.77
C VAL A 203 6.95 -14.77 7.05
N ARG A 204 8.25 -14.89 6.81
CA ARG A 204 8.86 -16.08 6.20
C ARG A 204 9.15 -17.20 7.21
N ASP A 205 9.14 -16.90 8.51
CA ASP A 205 9.22 -17.93 9.54
C ASP A 205 7.83 -18.55 9.78
N PRO A 206 7.62 -19.83 9.42
CA PRO A 206 6.31 -20.48 9.52
C PRO A 206 5.79 -20.59 10.95
N ARG A 207 6.65 -20.47 11.96
CA ARG A 207 6.27 -20.50 13.38
C ARG A 207 5.41 -19.31 13.76
N ASN A 208 5.49 -18.20 13.01
CA ASN A 208 4.70 -17.00 13.23
C ASN A 208 3.29 -17.07 12.60
N GLY A 209 2.92 -18.21 11.98
CA GLY A 209 1.58 -18.42 11.43
C GLY A 209 1.37 -17.73 10.08
N TYR A 210 2.41 -17.69 9.24
CA TYR A 210 2.34 -17.14 7.89
C TYR A 210 2.96 -18.09 6.86
N ARG A 211 2.57 -17.90 5.59
CA ARG A 211 3.27 -18.39 4.39
C ARG A 211 3.52 -17.21 3.48
N SER A 212 4.75 -17.03 3.07
CA SER A 212 5.18 -15.85 2.34
C SER A 212 6.08 -16.22 1.18
N LEU A 213 5.93 -15.50 0.06
CA LEU A 213 6.71 -15.66 -1.17
C LEU A 213 7.00 -14.29 -1.80
N PRO A 214 8.23 -14.09 -2.33
CA PRO A 214 8.50 -12.92 -3.15
C PRO A 214 7.69 -12.98 -4.44
N LEU A 215 7.20 -11.82 -4.89
CA LEU A 215 6.50 -11.67 -6.15
C LEU A 215 7.49 -11.32 -7.28
N PRO A 216 7.32 -11.89 -8.48
CA PRO A 216 8.20 -11.63 -9.63
C PRO A 216 7.89 -10.31 -10.35
N PHE A 217 7.03 -9.46 -9.79
CA PHE A 217 6.69 -8.16 -10.37
C PHE A 217 7.76 -7.14 -10.02
N ASP A 218 8.13 -6.32 -11.00
CA ASP A 218 9.09 -5.23 -10.84
C ASP A 218 10.37 -5.70 -10.13
N PRO A 219 11.22 -6.50 -10.81
CA PRO A 219 12.43 -7.05 -10.20
C PRO A 219 13.27 -5.95 -9.53
N GLY A 220 13.64 -6.15 -8.27
CA GLY A 220 14.37 -5.16 -7.47
C GLY A 220 13.48 -4.34 -6.52
N ARG A 221 12.15 -4.33 -6.68
CA ARG A 221 11.24 -3.62 -5.74
C ARG A 221 10.92 -4.39 -4.46
N GLY A 222 11.25 -5.68 -4.37
CA GLY A 222 11.08 -6.45 -3.13
C GLY A 222 9.62 -6.73 -2.74
N ASN A 223 8.75 -6.94 -3.71
CA ASN A 223 7.33 -7.22 -3.47
C ASN A 223 7.12 -8.61 -2.86
N GLU A 224 6.26 -8.73 -1.86
CA GLU A 224 6.01 -9.96 -1.11
C GLU A 224 4.52 -10.25 -0.98
N LEU A 225 4.11 -11.51 -1.21
CA LEU A 225 2.77 -12.01 -0.94
C LEU A 225 2.81 -12.92 0.28
N THR A 226 1.97 -12.63 1.24
CA THR A 226 1.90 -13.37 2.51
C THR A 226 0.46 -13.77 2.79
N ILE A 227 0.25 -14.96 3.35
CA ILE A 227 -1.06 -15.44 3.82
C ILE A 227 -0.97 -15.81 5.29
N ARG A 228 -1.93 -15.33 6.09
CA ARG A 228 -2.14 -15.75 7.48
C ARG A 228 -2.64 -17.19 7.50
N THR A 229 -1.97 -18.09 8.22
CA THR A 229 -2.33 -19.53 8.25
C THR A 229 -3.10 -19.95 9.49
N MET A 230 -3.08 -19.14 10.55
CA MET A 230 -3.75 -19.41 11.83
C MET A 230 -4.54 -18.20 12.29
#